data_2941cce27b7373e0b889b4f56d7cba35
#
_entry.id   2941cce27b7373e0b889b4f56d7cba35
#
_cell.length_a   1.000
_cell.length_b   1.000
_cell.length_c   1.000
_cell.angle_alpha   90.00
_cell.angle_beta   90.00
_cell.angle_gamma   90.00
#
_symmetry.space_group_name_H-M   'P 1'
#
loop_
_entity.id
_entity.type
_entity.pdbx_description
1 polymer ?
#
loop_
_entity_poly.entity_id
_entity_poly.type
_entity_poly.pdbx_seq_one_letter_code
_entity_poly.pdbx_strand_id
1 'polypeptide(L)'
;MTKRGEKYWLWSDCLLQSTTRKTVTDWGAQIEVSARTSRRAVTQLFVGAYQANGLALAEEYYADCPDESVEQALDWGERRGQFLIESRGMHQAVRAWPKRTSRGRTGLVLPAIDARDWSRTAFLARINAAQARYKAACRKMVEVMKRSNVPKEEWEACRVELNAAIDERASALRINTH
;
A
#
# COMPACT_ATOMS: atom_id res chain seq x y z
N MET A 1 -8.99 -2.28 9.44
CA MET A 1 -8.33 -2.83 8.23
C MET A 1 -7.65 -1.68 7.49
N THR A 2 -6.34 -1.75 7.25
CA THR A 2 -5.56 -0.67 6.64
C THR A 2 -5.86 -0.53 5.16
N LYS A 3 -6.18 0.68 4.72
CA LYS A 3 -6.39 1.00 3.30
C LYS A 3 -5.05 1.38 2.69
N ARG A 4 -4.50 0.50 1.86
CA ARG A 4 -3.21 0.67 1.18
C ARG A 4 -3.32 1.69 0.05
N GLY A 5 -2.34 2.59 -0.04
CA GLY A 5 -2.20 3.54 -1.12
C GLY A 5 -1.34 3.02 -2.27
N GLU A 6 -1.07 3.91 -3.23
CA GLU A 6 -0.33 3.58 -4.44
C GLU A 6 1.09 3.06 -4.18
N LYS A 7 1.81 3.68 -3.24
CA LYS A 7 3.22 3.34 -2.96
C LYS A 7 3.38 1.93 -2.39
N TYR A 8 2.40 1.47 -1.60
CA TYR A 8 2.38 0.09 -1.17
C TYR A 8 2.31 -0.87 -2.36
N TRP A 9 1.49 -0.56 -3.36
CA TRP A 9 1.30 -1.44 -4.51
C TRP A 9 2.50 -1.44 -5.45
N LEU A 10 3.22 -0.33 -5.58
CA LEU A 10 4.49 -0.26 -6.30
C LEU A 10 5.56 -1.11 -5.63
N TRP A 11 5.60 -1.12 -4.30
CA TRP A 11 6.54 -1.93 -3.53
C TRP A 11 6.13 -3.41 -3.48
N SER A 12 4.84 -3.73 -3.36
CA SER A 12 4.34 -5.09 -3.10
C SER A 12 4.65 -6.05 -4.25
N ASP A 13 5.42 -7.10 -3.95
CA ASP A 13 5.69 -8.24 -4.82
C ASP A 13 5.48 -9.53 -4.04
N CYS A 14 4.52 -10.37 -4.47
CA CYS A 14 4.16 -11.59 -3.76
C CYS A 14 5.19 -12.72 -3.91
N LEU A 15 6.13 -12.58 -4.85
CA LEU A 15 7.19 -13.56 -5.08
C LEU A 15 8.43 -13.30 -4.19
N LEU A 16 8.49 -12.14 -3.53
CA LEU A 16 9.57 -11.79 -2.63
C LEU A 16 9.10 -11.89 -1.18
N GLN A 17 9.86 -12.62 -0.39
CA GLN A 17 9.63 -12.69 1.05
C GLN A 17 9.95 -11.34 1.70
N SER A 18 9.05 -10.84 2.54
CA SER A 18 9.24 -9.60 3.27
C SER A 18 9.02 -9.80 4.77
N THR A 19 9.81 -9.11 5.57
CA THR A 19 9.61 -9.00 7.02
C THR A 19 8.83 -7.72 7.29
N THR A 20 7.78 -7.81 8.12
CA THR A 20 6.90 -6.67 8.43
C THR A 20 6.82 -6.47 9.93
N ARG A 21 6.99 -5.22 10.36
CA ARG A 21 6.71 -4.76 11.72
C ARG A 21 5.52 -3.81 11.73
N LYS A 22 4.73 -3.87 12.79
CA LYS A 22 3.58 -2.98 13.00
C LYS A 22 3.64 -2.41 14.40
N THR A 23 3.56 -1.11 14.48
CA THR A 23 3.52 -0.36 15.74
C THR A 23 2.26 0.48 15.79
N VAL A 24 1.62 0.55 16.95
CA VAL A 24 0.45 1.41 17.18
C VAL A 24 0.86 2.46 18.21
N THR A 25 0.59 3.73 17.89
CA THR A 25 0.84 4.84 18.80
C THR A 25 -0.24 4.94 19.88
N ASP A 26 0.02 5.66 20.95
CA ASP A 26 -0.92 5.84 22.10
C ASP A 26 -2.28 6.42 21.67
N TRP A 27 -2.32 7.18 20.57
CA TRP A 27 -3.54 7.76 19.99
C TRP A 27 -4.12 6.96 18.81
N GLY A 28 -3.67 5.72 18.66
CA GLY A 28 -4.26 4.74 17.75
C GLY A 28 -3.80 4.83 16.31
N ALA A 29 -2.87 5.72 15.94
CA ALA A 29 -2.27 5.70 14.61
C ALA A 29 -1.38 4.47 14.46
N GLN A 30 -1.32 3.93 13.24
CA GLN A 30 -0.60 2.71 12.92
C GLN A 30 0.58 3.00 12.02
N ILE A 31 1.73 2.46 12.36
CA ILE A 31 2.93 2.42 11.52
C ILE A 31 3.08 0.99 11.02
N GLU A 32 3.25 0.83 9.73
CA GLU A 32 3.60 -0.45 9.13
C GLU A 32 4.87 -0.29 8.32
N VAL A 33 5.88 -1.06 8.69
CA VAL A 33 7.18 -1.07 8.04
C VAL A 33 7.40 -2.46 7.48
N SER A 34 7.76 -2.54 6.21
CA SER A 34 8.07 -3.81 5.57
C SER A 34 9.38 -3.70 4.79
N ALA A 35 10.31 -4.60 5.07
CA ALA A 35 11.58 -4.66 4.37
C ALA A 35 11.79 -6.05 3.74
N ARG A 36 12.56 -6.08 2.66
CA ARG A 36 12.90 -7.31 1.94
C ARG A 36 14.20 -7.16 1.17
N THR A 37 14.78 -8.28 0.80
CA THR A 37 15.86 -8.32 -0.19
C THR A 37 15.29 -8.51 -1.58
N SER A 38 15.67 -7.68 -2.52
CA SER A 38 15.30 -7.79 -3.93
C SER A 38 16.06 -8.94 -4.61
N ARG A 39 15.67 -9.31 -5.84
CA ARG A 39 16.41 -10.30 -6.65
C ARG A 39 17.83 -9.86 -7.00
N ARG A 40 18.17 -8.59 -6.84
CA ARG A 40 19.51 -8.03 -7.04
C ARG A 40 20.31 -7.93 -5.75
N ALA A 41 19.87 -8.65 -4.69
CA ALA A 41 20.48 -8.63 -3.34
C ALA A 41 20.51 -7.23 -2.69
N VAL A 42 19.60 -6.33 -3.08
CA VAL A 42 19.47 -4.98 -2.52
C VAL A 42 18.31 -4.94 -1.55
N THR A 43 18.48 -4.32 -0.41
CA THR A 43 17.41 -4.11 0.57
C THR A 43 16.42 -3.06 0.06
N GLN A 44 15.15 -3.39 0.12
CA GLN A 44 14.03 -2.52 -0.23
C GLN A 44 13.15 -2.31 1.01
N LEU A 45 12.63 -1.09 1.18
CA LEU A 45 11.84 -0.71 2.33
C LEU A 45 10.52 -0.04 1.92
N PHE A 46 9.46 -0.41 2.61
CA PHE A 46 8.18 0.30 2.59
C PHE A 46 7.86 0.81 4.00
N VAL A 47 7.41 2.06 4.09
CA VAL A 47 6.95 2.70 5.33
C VAL A 47 5.54 3.24 5.10
N GLY A 48 4.57 2.76 5.85
CA GLY A 48 3.19 3.22 5.85
C GLY A 48 2.79 3.80 7.21
N ALA A 49 2.23 5.00 7.20
CA ALA A 49 1.63 5.65 8.35
C ALA A 49 0.12 5.79 8.11
N TYR A 50 -0.69 5.34 9.06
CA TYR A 50 -2.14 5.24 8.92
C TYR A 50 -2.84 5.81 10.15
N GLN A 51 -4.02 6.38 9.93
CA GLN A 51 -4.92 6.77 11.02
C GLN A 51 -5.49 5.56 11.75
N ALA A 52 -6.09 5.76 12.92
CA ALA A 52 -6.78 4.73 13.69
C ALA A 52 -7.90 4.03 12.88
N ASN A 53 -8.55 4.74 11.96
CA ASN A 53 -9.55 4.19 11.04
C ASN A 53 -8.96 3.44 9.83
N GLY A 54 -7.63 3.36 9.74
CA GLY A 54 -6.90 2.66 8.68
C GLY A 54 -6.68 3.47 7.40
N LEU A 55 -7.04 4.76 7.36
CA LEU A 55 -6.73 5.63 6.22
C LEU A 55 -5.25 5.97 6.19
N ALA A 56 -4.64 5.94 5.00
CA ALA A 56 -3.25 6.30 4.83
C ALA A 56 -3.04 7.81 5.08
N LEU A 57 -2.16 8.13 6.03
CA LEU A 57 -1.63 9.47 6.24
C LEU A 57 -0.47 9.75 5.30
N ALA A 58 0.44 8.77 5.20
CA ALA A 58 1.59 8.82 4.33
C ALA A 58 2.04 7.39 3.99
N GLU A 59 2.57 7.22 2.80
CA GLU A 59 3.28 6.02 2.39
C GLU A 59 4.55 6.41 1.66
N GLU A 60 5.64 5.73 1.96
CA GLU A 60 6.93 5.90 1.31
C GLU A 60 7.48 4.54 0.87
N TYR A 61 8.19 4.53 -0.26
CA TYR A 61 8.85 3.35 -0.79
C TYR A 61 10.28 3.71 -1.18
N TYR A 62 11.20 2.91 -0.70
CA TYR A 62 12.62 3.01 -0.97
C TYR A 62 13.04 1.77 -1.76
N ALA A 63 13.36 1.98 -3.04
CA ALA A 63 13.71 0.91 -3.98
C ALA A 63 15.09 0.32 -3.71
N ASP A 64 15.95 1.12 -3.08
CA ASP A 64 17.34 0.80 -2.81
C ASP A 64 17.73 1.44 -1.47
N CYS A 65 18.12 0.59 -0.50
CA CYS A 65 18.72 0.99 0.76
C CYS A 65 20.15 0.40 0.76
N PRO A 66 21.12 1.12 0.16
CA PRO A 66 22.47 0.61 0.02
C PRO A 66 23.10 0.40 1.41
N ASP A 67 23.85 -0.69 1.52
CA ASP A 67 24.61 -1.06 2.71
C ASP A 67 23.78 -1.34 3.98
N GLU A 68 22.45 -1.38 3.89
CA GLU A 68 21.57 -1.70 5.01
C GLU A 68 21.07 -3.16 4.96
N SER A 69 21.17 -3.84 6.10
CA SER A 69 20.48 -5.10 6.30
C SER A 69 18.96 -4.88 6.40
N VAL A 70 18.17 -5.94 6.18
CA VAL A 70 16.70 -5.89 6.36
C VAL A 70 16.33 -5.39 7.76
N GLU A 71 17.06 -5.79 8.79
CA GLU A 71 16.82 -5.39 10.18
C GLU A 71 17.07 -3.90 10.40
N GLN A 72 18.21 -3.37 9.91
CA GLN A 72 18.55 -1.95 9.98
C GLN A 72 17.53 -1.08 9.22
N ALA A 73 17.09 -1.55 8.05
CA ALA A 73 16.04 -0.88 7.28
C ALA A 73 14.69 -0.84 8.02
N LEU A 74 14.32 -1.91 8.74
CA LEU A 74 13.13 -1.92 9.59
C LEU A 74 13.24 -0.91 10.74
N ASP A 75 14.38 -0.87 11.45
CA ASP A 75 14.61 0.08 12.55
C ASP A 75 14.57 1.53 12.07
N TRP A 76 15.16 1.81 10.92
CA TRP A 76 15.08 3.12 10.29
C TRP A 76 13.65 3.46 9.89
N GLY A 77 12.94 2.50 9.28
CA GLY A 77 11.55 2.66 8.84
C GLY A 77 10.59 2.97 9.97
N GLU A 78 10.76 2.38 11.16
CA GLU A 78 9.93 2.68 12.33
C GLU A 78 10.10 4.15 12.76
N ARG A 79 11.35 4.63 12.88
CA ARG A 79 11.63 6.03 13.19
C ARG A 79 11.06 6.99 12.12
N ARG A 80 11.19 6.60 10.85
CA ARG A 80 10.62 7.38 9.74
C ARG A 80 9.11 7.41 9.79
N GLY A 81 8.45 6.30 10.07
CA GLY A 81 7.00 6.19 10.25
C GLY A 81 6.49 7.08 11.38
N GLN A 82 7.20 7.13 12.50
CA GLN A 82 6.89 8.00 13.62
C GLN A 82 6.96 9.48 13.22
N PHE A 83 8.02 9.89 12.54
CA PHE A 83 8.17 11.24 12.01
C PHE A 83 7.03 11.61 11.04
N LEU A 84 6.61 10.68 10.16
CA LEU A 84 5.50 10.91 9.21
C LEU A 84 4.17 11.13 9.93
N ILE A 85 3.92 10.42 11.00
CA ILE A 85 2.73 10.59 11.84
C ILE A 85 2.76 11.95 12.52
N GLU A 86 3.85 12.30 13.18
CA GLU A 86 4.01 13.57 13.90
C GLU A 86 3.89 14.77 12.97
N SER A 87 4.58 14.74 11.83
CA SER A 87 4.59 15.84 10.87
C SER A 87 3.22 16.09 10.23
N ARG A 88 2.45 15.04 9.93
CA ARG A 88 1.13 15.16 9.32
C ARG A 88 0.00 15.25 10.34
N GLY A 89 0.15 14.67 11.52
CA GLY A 89 -0.78 14.81 12.64
C GLY A 89 -0.90 16.26 13.11
N MET A 90 0.20 17.01 13.15
CA MET A 90 0.18 18.45 13.45
C MET A 90 -0.56 19.26 12.39
N HIS A 91 -0.43 18.94 11.12
CA HIS A 91 -1.18 19.64 10.06
C HIS A 91 -2.69 19.37 10.09
N GLN A 92 -3.14 18.22 10.57
CA GLN A 92 -4.57 17.94 10.76
C GLN A 92 -5.13 18.60 12.01
N ALA A 93 -4.37 18.67 13.10
CA ALA A 93 -4.76 19.36 14.32
C ALA A 93 -4.96 20.88 14.07
N VAL A 94 -4.10 21.49 13.25
CA VAL A 94 -4.23 22.90 12.85
C VAL A 94 -5.46 23.14 11.95
N ARG A 95 -5.87 22.17 11.13
CA ARG A 95 -7.10 22.26 10.31
C ARG A 95 -8.38 21.96 11.10
N ALA A 96 -8.28 21.29 12.23
CA ALA A 96 -9.40 20.97 13.12
C ALA A 96 -9.69 22.07 14.15
N TRP A 97 -9.04 23.26 14.07
CA TRP A 97 -9.38 24.41 14.90
C TRP A 97 -10.83 24.79 14.61
N PRO A 98 -11.71 24.84 15.64
CA PRO A 98 -13.12 25.10 15.41
C PRO A 98 -13.27 26.50 14.79
N LYS A 99 -13.75 26.56 13.57
CA LYS A 99 -14.21 27.81 12.98
C LYS A 99 -15.34 28.33 13.88
N ARG A 100 -15.09 29.46 14.49
CA ARG A 100 -16.06 30.21 15.31
C ARG A 100 -17.43 30.17 14.63
N THR A 101 -18.38 29.48 15.22
CA THR A 101 -19.76 29.41 14.75
C THR A 101 -20.40 30.78 14.74
N SER A 102 -20.59 31.33 13.57
CA SER A 102 -21.62 32.37 13.38
C SER A 102 -22.98 31.63 13.37
N ARG A 103 -23.84 32.09 14.28
CA ARG A 103 -25.21 31.62 14.47
C ARG A 103 -26.00 31.59 13.16
N GLY A 104 -26.65 30.49 12.91
CA GLY A 104 -27.94 30.43 12.20
C GLY A 104 -27.86 29.97 10.74
N ARG A 105 -27.99 28.67 10.52
CA ARG A 105 -28.94 28.08 9.55
C ARG A 105 -28.80 26.57 9.58
N THR A 106 -29.82 25.91 10.08
CA THR A 106 -30.07 24.48 9.91
C THR A 106 -30.34 24.20 8.43
N GLY A 107 -29.32 23.76 7.74
CA GLY A 107 -29.38 23.14 6.44
C GLY A 107 -28.33 22.04 6.43
N LEU A 108 -28.75 20.79 6.38
CA LEU A 108 -27.88 19.66 6.08
C LEU A 108 -27.35 19.85 4.65
N VAL A 109 -26.28 20.62 4.53
CA VAL A 109 -25.48 20.64 3.31
C VAL A 109 -24.60 19.39 3.39
N LEU A 110 -25.01 18.32 2.72
CA LEU A 110 -24.10 17.23 2.40
C LEU A 110 -22.89 17.86 1.70
N PRO A 111 -21.66 17.57 2.15
CA PRO A 111 -20.49 18.08 1.46
C PRO A 111 -20.56 17.63 0.01
N ALA A 112 -20.51 18.57 -0.93
CA ALA A 112 -20.37 18.26 -2.33
C ALA A 112 -19.09 17.40 -2.47
N ILE A 113 -19.30 16.13 -2.83
CA ILE A 113 -18.21 15.19 -3.10
C ILE A 113 -17.53 15.73 -4.36
N ASP A 114 -16.29 16.19 -4.23
CA ASP A 114 -15.51 16.74 -5.34
C ASP A 114 -15.37 15.64 -6.41
N ALA A 115 -15.66 15.96 -7.66
CA ALA A 115 -15.53 15.04 -8.80
C ALA A 115 -14.11 14.41 -8.88
N ARG A 116 -13.10 15.10 -8.34
CA ARG A 116 -11.72 14.59 -8.19
C ARG A 116 -11.63 13.43 -7.20
N ASP A 117 -12.45 13.40 -6.16
CA ASP A 117 -12.47 12.31 -5.19
C ASP A 117 -13.07 11.04 -5.78
N TRP A 118 -14.05 11.17 -6.68
CA TRP A 118 -14.61 10.02 -7.41
C TRP A 118 -13.61 9.37 -8.35
N SER A 119 -12.85 10.15 -9.10
CA SER A 119 -11.82 9.62 -10.00
C SER A 119 -10.71 8.90 -9.24
N ARG A 120 -10.29 9.45 -8.10
CA ARG A 120 -9.29 8.85 -7.21
C ARG A 120 -9.80 7.54 -6.58
N THR A 121 -11.05 7.52 -6.13
CA THR A 121 -11.66 6.33 -5.52
C THR A 121 -11.81 5.21 -6.56
N ALA A 122 -12.28 5.53 -7.77
CA ALA A 122 -12.40 4.56 -8.86
C ALA A 122 -11.02 4.03 -9.30
N PHE A 123 -10.00 4.88 -9.36
CA PHE A 123 -8.63 4.49 -9.64
C PHE A 123 -8.07 3.53 -8.59
N LEU A 124 -8.21 3.85 -7.30
CA LEU A 124 -7.77 2.97 -6.21
C LEU A 124 -8.53 1.65 -6.19
N ALA A 125 -9.83 1.65 -6.47
CA ALA A 125 -10.62 0.43 -6.58
C ALA A 125 -10.10 -0.48 -7.70
N ARG A 126 -9.75 0.09 -8.85
CA ARG A 126 -9.17 -0.66 -9.98
C ARG A 126 -7.81 -1.25 -9.66
N ILE A 127 -6.91 -0.48 -9.04
CA ILE A 127 -5.61 -0.99 -8.58
C ILE A 127 -5.81 -2.13 -7.58
N ASN A 128 -6.69 -1.96 -6.60
CA ASN A 128 -6.98 -2.99 -5.61
C ASN A 128 -7.53 -4.27 -6.24
N ALA A 129 -8.40 -4.17 -7.25
CA ALA A 129 -8.93 -5.30 -7.98
C ALA A 129 -7.84 -6.04 -8.77
N ALA A 130 -7.01 -5.31 -9.53
CA ALA A 130 -5.90 -5.86 -10.28
C ALA A 130 -4.87 -6.55 -9.35
N GLN A 131 -4.59 -5.94 -8.21
CA GLN A 131 -3.70 -6.52 -7.21
C GLN A 131 -4.29 -7.79 -6.55
N ALA A 132 -5.59 -7.84 -6.31
CA ALA A 132 -6.23 -9.04 -5.78
C ALA A 132 -6.11 -10.22 -6.75
N ARG A 133 -6.31 -9.99 -8.06
CA ARG A 133 -6.13 -10.99 -9.12
C ARG A 133 -4.68 -11.45 -9.20
N TYR A 134 -3.72 -10.54 -9.20
CA TYR A 134 -2.30 -10.87 -9.19
C TYR A 134 -1.93 -11.77 -8.00
N LYS A 135 -2.38 -11.43 -6.78
CA LYS A 135 -2.14 -12.25 -5.59
C LYS A 135 -2.78 -13.64 -5.69
N ALA A 136 -3.97 -13.74 -6.29
CA ALA A 136 -4.64 -15.02 -6.51
C ALA A 136 -3.85 -15.89 -7.49
N ALA A 137 -3.41 -15.32 -8.62
CA ALA A 137 -2.60 -16.03 -9.61
C ALA A 137 -1.25 -16.48 -9.03
N CYS A 138 -0.58 -15.64 -8.23
CA CYS A 138 0.65 -16.03 -7.53
C CYS A 138 0.43 -17.20 -6.57
N ARG A 139 -0.63 -17.16 -5.75
CA ARG A 139 -0.94 -18.29 -4.84
C ARG A 139 -1.16 -19.58 -5.59
N LYS A 140 -1.92 -19.54 -6.68
CA LYS A 140 -2.16 -20.68 -7.55
C LYS A 140 -0.85 -21.25 -8.12
N MET A 141 0.03 -20.36 -8.63
CA MET A 141 1.35 -20.76 -9.12
C MET A 141 2.19 -21.44 -8.03
N VAL A 142 2.23 -20.88 -6.81
CA VAL A 142 2.95 -21.47 -5.68
C VAL A 142 2.41 -22.84 -5.31
N GLU A 143 1.09 -23.03 -5.32
CA GLU A 143 0.48 -24.34 -5.06
C GLU A 143 0.81 -25.37 -6.16
N VAL A 144 0.83 -24.95 -7.42
CA VAL A 144 1.28 -25.78 -8.54
C VAL A 144 2.75 -26.17 -8.36
N MET A 145 3.62 -25.23 -7.99
CA MET A 145 5.07 -25.48 -7.77
C MET A 145 5.37 -26.46 -6.62
N LYS A 146 4.49 -26.57 -5.62
CA LYS A 146 4.65 -27.51 -4.50
C LYS A 146 4.37 -28.97 -4.88
N ARG A 147 3.68 -29.20 -5.99
CA ARG A 147 3.31 -30.55 -6.43
C ARG A 147 4.40 -31.17 -7.30
N SER A 148 4.78 -32.41 -7.03
CA SER A 148 5.88 -33.10 -7.72
C SER A 148 5.55 -33.53 -9.16
N ASN A 149 4.27 -33.74 -9.49
CA ASN A 149 3.79 -34.21 -10.78
C ASN A 149 2.69 -33.32 -11.33
N VAL A 150 3.08 -32.16 -11.86
CA VAL A 150 2.12 -31.21 -12.48
C VAL A 150 2.10 -31.45 -13.99
N PRO A 151 0.92 -31.68 -14.60
CA PRO A 151 0.79 -31.74 -16.05
C PRO A 151 1.30 -30.47 -16.70
N LYS A 152 1.94 -30.59 -17.86
CA LYS A 152 2.51 -29.45 -18.58
C LYS A 152 1.44 -28.40 -18.92
N GLU A 153 0.25 -28.84 -19.26
CA GLU A 153 -0.90 -28.00 -19.62
C GLU A 153 -1.35 -27.15 -18.43
N GLU A 154 -1.37 -27.73 -17.23
CA GLU A 154 -1.74 -27.02 -15.99
C GLU A 154 -0.69 -25.97 -15.63
N TRP A 155 0.59 -26.31 -15.78
CA TRP A 155 1.69 -25.38 -15.59
C TRP A 155 1.60 -24.18 -16.55
N GLU A 156 1.37 -24.45 -17.83
CA GLU A 156 1.24 -23.42 -18.86
C GLU A 156 0.02 -22.53 -18.61
N ALA A 157 -1.12 -23.10 -18.22
CA ALA A 157 -2.32 -22.33 -17.88
C ALA A 157 -2.07 -21.37 -16.69
N CYS A 158 -1.42 -21.85 -15.63
CA CYS A 158 -1.04 -21.00 -14.50
C CYS A 158 -0.09 -19.88 -14.90
N ARG A 159 0.87 -20.16 -15.78
CA ARG A 159 1.82 -19.15 -16.27
C ARG A 159 1.11 -18.06 -17.09
N VAL A 160 0.19 -18.46 -17.96
CA VAL A 160 -0.61 -17.52 -18.76
C VAL A 160 -1.46 -16.62 -17.85
N GLU A 161 -2.14 -17.23 -16.85
CA GLU A 161 -2.95 -16.49 -15.88
C GLU A 161 -2.11 -15.49 -15.07
N LEU A 162 -0.92 -15.90 -14.63
CA LEU A 162 -0.01 -15.00 -13.90
C LEU A 162 0.47 -13.83 -14.78
N ASN A 163 0.85 -14.10 -16.03
CA ASN A 163 1.29 -13.06 -16.95
C ASN A 163 0.15 -12.06 -17.25
N ALA A 164 -1.06 -12.54 -17.49
CA ALA A 164 -2.24 -11.68 -17.68
C ALA A 164 -2.50 -10.79 -16.46
N ALA A 165 -2.37 -11.33 -15.25
CA ALA A 165 -2.54 -10.56 -14.02
C ALA A 165 -1.42 -9.53 -13.80
N ILE A 166 -0.18 -9.82 -14.23
CA ILE A 166 0.94 -8.86 -14.23
C ILE A 166 0.65 -7.69 -15.18
N ASP A 167 0.19 -7.99 -16.40
CA ASP A 167 -0.11 -6.98 -17.42
C ASP A 167 -1.30 -6.09 -17.01
N GLU A 168 -2.34 -6.69 -16.42
CA GLU A 168 -3.47 -5.93 -15.88
C GLU A 168 -3.04 -5.00 -14.74
N ARG A 169 -2.18 -5.48 -13.83
CA ARG A 169 -1.62 -4.66 -12.76
C ARG A 169 -0.79 -3.51 -13.32
N ALA A 170 0.07 -3.77 -14.29
CA ALA A 170 0.88 -2.74 -14.95
C ALA A 170 0.01 -1.70 -15.65
N SER A 171 -1.06 -2.12 -16.33
CA SER A 171 -2.01 -1.24 -16.98
C SER A 171 -2.80 -0.39 -16.00
N ALA A 172 -3.21 -0.97 -14.85
CA ALA A 172 -3.90 -0.23 -13.80
C ALA A 172 -3.06 0.90 -13.20
N LEU A 173 -1.74 0.75 -13.18
CA LEU A 173 -0.79 1.74 -12.66
C LEU A 173 -0.43 2.85 -13.66
N ARG A 174 -0.49 2.58 -14.98
CA ARG A 174 -0.03 3.53 -16.03
C ARG A 174 -0.99 4.66 -16.36
N ILE A 175 -2.26 4.57 -16.01
CA ILE A 175 -3.30 5.51 -16.51
C ILE A 175 -3.24 6.90 -15.82
N ASN A 176 -2.36 7.13 -14.85
CA ASN A 176 -2.28 8.39 -14.10
C ASN A 176 -1.04 9.25 -14.42
N THR A 177 -0.41 9.06 -15.56
CA THR A 177 0.77 9.88 -15.99
C THR A 177 0.41 10.99 -16.97
N HIS A 178 -0.86 11.42 -17.01
CA HIS A 178 -1.30 12.59 -17.83
C HIS A 178 -2.01 13.64 -16.98
#